data_29c29526ca1e2317303bb91a631e14c9
#
_entry.id   29c29526ca1e2317303bb91a631e14c9
#
_cell.length_a   1.000
_cell.length_b   1.000
_cell.length_c   1.000
_cell.angle_alpha   90.00
_cell.angle_beta   90.00
_cell.angle_gamma   90.00
#
_symmetry.space_group_name_H-M   'P 1'
#
loop_
_entity.id
_entity.type
_entity.pdbx_description
1 polymer ?
#
loop_
_entity_poly.entity_id
_entity_poly.type
_entity_poly.pdbx_seq_one_letter_code
_entity_poly.pdbx_strand_id
1 'polypeptide(L)'
;MSWRARWGALAVVLLPVFLISIDVTVLSISLPGISQDLHPSANELLWIVDSYSFVLACLLILMGKFGDSFGRLRLLMWGSALFGAASIMSGFSTSAVMLIIGRSLQGLGGATLMPSTLGMIRHIFTKRSERRLALALWSAAFSSGSAIGPLLGGILLEVANWRYVFFINVPIVIVFVVLAKLYVPESDREEVGRIDLVSPVLLIFSIFALVLSFKLLIDHFAIWQVGLLLAGALGLALFWRRQYVVENPILDVDVVAEPTFRSATVINGIAYFITIGTLFFFPQYLMVVSGLSPIEAGMWALPMVVATILGALISPIFARKVRSNKLVALGLVTCAVGCLTVPLLVTVEFNPFFYFLCTFLIGLGIGFSEPLTNDTILSSAPDKEAGSVSAISETAYELGGALGTAVLGGVGMLAYRLSLSSREAGLEISDQVLEEAKQTIGSASILAEPGNSTNPDLAWSLAKASFVDGQNAAMYLAGIAAFAAAIIALRGMRAELHLKLQDKLGAKPPQESPDLQ
;
A
#
# COMPACT_ATOMS: atom_id res chain seq x y z
N MET A 1 16.34 11.17 -29.35
CA MET A 1 15.47 12.32 -28.89
C MET A 1 16.32 13.49 -28.44
N SER A 2 15.87 14.74 -28.71
CA SER A 2 16.51 15.96 -28.15
C SER A 2 16.38 15.98 -26.62
N TRP A 3 17.21 16.76 -25.92
CA TRP A 3 17.13 16.91 -24.47
C TRP A 3 15.72 17.33 -24.00
N ARG A 4 15.14 18.35 -24.65
CA ARG A 4 13.79 18.84 -24.34
C ARG A 4 12.71 17.79 -24.54
N ALA A 5 12.82 16.98 -25.59
CA ALA A 5 11.86 15.92 -25.88
C ALA A 5 11.90 14.79 -24.82
N ARG A 6 13.09 14.43 -24.30
CA ARG A 6 13.23 13.41 -23.24
C ARG A 6 12.58 13.85 -21.93
N TRP A 7 12.81 15.10 -21.51
CA TRP A 7 12.20 15.64 -20.29
C TRP A 7 10.70 15.88 -20.45
N GLY A 8 10.25 16.26 -21.64
CA GLY A 8 8.82 16.34 -21.95
C GLY A 8 8.13 14.97 -21.88
N ALA A 9 8.77 13.92 -22.44
CA ALA A 9 8.28 12.55 -22.33
C ALA A 9 8.23 12.08 -20.86
N LEU A 10 9.23 12.42 -20.04
CA LEU A 10 9.22 12.12 -18.61
C LEU A 10 8.00 12.76 -17.93
N ALA A 11 7.75 14.05 -18.15
CA ALA A 11 6.60 14.73 -17.54
C ALA A 11 5.28 14.03 -17.86
N VAL A 12 5.12 13.50 -19.09
CA VAL A 12 3.95 12.72 -19.48
C VAL A 12 3.92 11.37 -18.75
N VAL A 13 5.06 10.66 -18.67
CA VAL A 13 5.15 9.35 -17.98
C VAL A 13 4.93 9.46 -16.47
N LEU A 14 5.14 10.63 -15.86
CA LEU A 14 4.85 10.86 -14.44
C LEU A 14 3.35 11.00 -14.12
N LEU A 15 2.49 11.32 -15.11
CA LEU A 15 1.04 11.44 -14.88
C LEU A 15 0.39 10.15 -14.34
N PRO A 16 0.62 8.95 -14.93
CA PRO A 16 0.12 7.71 -14.35
C PRO A 16 0.62 7.42 -12.94
N VAL A 17 1.86 7.80 -12.63
CA VAL A 17 2.45 7.61 -11.30
C VAL A 17 1.73 8.47 -10.26
N PHE A 18 1.51 9.72 -10.59
CA PHE A 18 0.76 10.66 -9.76
C PHE A 18 -0.70 10.22 -9.59
N LEU A 19 -1.32 9.72 -10.67
CA LEU A 19 -2.68 9.16 -10.66
C LEU A 19 -2.83 8.03 -9.64
N ILE A 20 -1.96 7.00 -9.71
CA ILE A 20 -2.01 5.85 -8.81
C ILE A 20 -1.86 6.29 -7.36
N SER A 21 -0.89 7.16 -7.07
CA SER A 21 -0.60 7.57 -5.70
C SER A 21 -1.72 8.41 -5.08
N ILE A 22 -2.41 9.24 -5.86
CA ILE A 22 -3.61 9.95 -5.41
C ILE A 22 -4.75 8.95 -5.16
N ASP A 23 -5.03 8.05 -6.11
CA ASP A 23 -6.17 7.13 -6.05
C ASP A 23 -6.15 6.27 -4.77
N VAL A 24 -4.97 5.76 -4.40
CA VAL A 24 -4.82 4.96 -3.17
C VAL A 24 -5.16 5.76 -1.91
N THR A 25 -4.73 7.00 -1.84
CA THR A 25 -4.84 7.79 -0.60
C THR A 25 -6.13 8.60 -0.51
N VAL A 26 -6.70 9.03 -1.64
CA VAL A 26 -7.97 9.76 -1.67
C VAL A 26 -9.15 8.89 -1.26
N LEU A 27 -9.07 7.58 -1.52
CA LEU A 27 -10.12 6.62 -1.14
C LEU A 27 -10.32 6.57 0.37
N SER A 28 -9.25 6.67 1.16
CA SER A 28 -9.33 6.56 2.63
C SER A 28 -10.26 7.63 3.26
N ILE A 29 -10.22 8.86 2.74
CA ILE A 29 -11.11 9.95 3.19
C ILE A 29 -12.56 9.71 2.74
N SER A 30 -12.78 8.92 1.69
CA SER A 30 -14.11 8.65 1.12
C SER A 30 -14.85 7.52 1.83
N LEU A 31 -14.18 6.71 2.66
CA LEU A 31 -14.78 5.54 3.31
C LEU A 31 -16.03 5.86 4.14
N PRO A 32 -16.10 6.94 4.94
CA PRO A 32 -17.32 7.27 5.66
C PRO A 32 -18.52 7.54 4.73
N GLY A 33 -18.29 8.29 3.63
CA GLY A 33 -19.34 8.57 2.64
C GLY A 33 -19.80 7.32 1.88
N ILE A 34 -18.87 6.43 1.53
CA ILE A 34 -19.16 5.13 0.92
C ILE A 34 -19.98 4.27 1.88
N SER A 35 -19.61 4.25 3.15
CA SER A 35 -20.28 3.47 4.21
C SER A 35 -21.72 3.91 4.41
N GLN A 36 -21.98 5.22 4.38
CA GLN A 36 -23.32 5.81 4.54
C GLN A 36 -24.22 5.63 3.32
N ASP A 37 -23.65 5.62 2.11
CA ASP A 37 -24.42 5.60 0.86
C ASP A 37 -24.67 4.19 0.32
N LEU A 38 -23.68 3.29 0.43
CA LEU A 38 -23.77 1.92 -0.10
C LEU A 38 -24.07 0.87 0.98
N HIS A 39 -24.05 1.23 2.26
CA HIS A 39 -24.26 0.34 3.41
C HIS A 39 -23.50 -0.99 3.30
N PRO A 40 -22.17 -0.97 3.01
CA PRO A 40 -21.40 -2.19 2.86
C PRO A 40 -21.30 -2.92 4.21
N SER A 41 -21.27 -4.25 4.14
CA SER A 41 -20.82 -5.03 5.30
C SER A 41 -19.37 -4.70 5.65
N ALA A 42 -18.93 -5.00 6.86
CA ALA A 42 -17.55 -4.78 7.27
C ALA A 42 -16.55 -5.45 6.32
N ASN A 43 -16.86 -6.67 5.88
CA ASN A 43 -16.00 -7.39 4.94
C ASN A 43 -15.99 -6.74 3.54
N GLU A 44 -17.13 -6.27 3.04
CA GLU A 44 -17.18 -5.54 1.76
C GLU A 44 -16.40 -4.22 1.84
N LEU A 45 -16.46 -3.49 2.96
CA LEU A 45 -15.68 -2.27 3.16
C LEU A 45 -14.17 -2.55 3.08
N LEU A 46 -13.71 -3.62 3.71
CA LEU A 46 -12.31 -4.07 3.61
C LEU A 46 -11.95 -4.48 2.17
N TRP A 47 -12.86 -5.13 1.43
CA TRP A 47 -12.62 -5.47 0.03
C TRP A 47 -12.60 -4.27 -0.90
N ILE A 48 -13.39 -3.22 -0.66
CA ILE A 48 -13.35 -1.96 -1.42
C ILE A 48 -11.95 -1.35 -1.38
N VAL A 49 -11.30 -1.40 -0.22
CA VAL A 49 -9.92 -0.88 -0.07
C VAL A 49 -8.90 -1.82 -0.67
N ASP A 50 -8.97 -3.11 -0.32
CA ASP A 50 -7.91 -4.08 -0.60
C ASP A 50 -7.89 -4.60 -2.03
N SER A 51 -9.07 -4.71 -2.69
CA SER A 51 -9.15 -5.37 -4.00
C SER A 51 -8.24 -4.74 -5.04
N TYR A 52 -8.02 -3.44 -4.96
CA TYR A 52 -7.06 -2.71 -5.79
C TYR A 52 -5.62 -3.19 -5.55
N SER A 53 -5.10 -3.01 -4.34
CA SER A 53 -3.72 -3.38 -3.98
C SER A 53 -3.48 -4.87 -4.12
N PHE A 54 -4.48 -5.68 -3.83
CA PHE A 54 -4.43 -7.12 -3.98
C PHE A 54 -4.23 -7.54 -5.44
N VAL A 55 -5.08 -7.06 -6.36
CA VAL A 55 -4.97 -7.39 -7.79
C VAL A 55 -3.68 -6.80 -8.36
N LEU A 56 -3.31 -5.60 -7.93
CA LEU A 56 -2.06 -4.95 -8.33
C LEU A 56 -0.86 -5.80 -7.92
N ALA A 57 -0.74 -6.19 -6.65
CA ALA A 57 0.36 -7.01 -6.14
C ALA A 57 0.50 -8.35 -6.90
N CYS A 58 -0.64 -9.01 -7.14
CA CYS A 58 -0.66 -10.28 -7.85
C CYS A 58 -0.15 -10.19 -9.30
N LEU A 59 -0.42 -9.08 -9.98
CA LEU A 59 -0.17 -8.95 -11.42
C LEU A 59 1.10 -8.15 -11.76
N LEU A 60 1.65 -7.41 -10.82
CA LEU A 60 2.74 -6.46 -11.04
C LEU A 60 3.96 -7.09 -11.73
N ILE A 61 4.40 -8.25 -11.24
CA ILE A 61 5.56 -8.97 -11.81
C ILE A 61 5.24 -9.49 -13.22
N LEU A 62 4.03 -10.02 -13.43
CA LEU A 62 3.58 -10.52 -14.74
C LEU A 62 3.51 -9.38 -15.76
N MET A 63 2.93 -8.24 -15.37
CA MET A 63 2.79 -7.08 -16.25
C MET A 63 4.13 -6.44 -16.59
N GLY A 64 5.13 -6.53 -15.72
CA GLY A 64 6.51 -6.14 -16.03
C GLY A 64 7.06 -6.91 -17.21
N LYS A 65 7.02 -8.25 -17.18
CA LYS A 65 7.46 -9.12 -18.28
C LYS A 65 6.61 -8.95 -19.55
N PHE A 66 5.30 -8.75 -19.37
CA PHE A 66 4.39 -8.53 -20.49
C PHE A 66 4.70 -7.21 -21.22
N GLY A 67 5.12 -6.17 -20.49
CA GLY A 67 5.58 -4.90 -21.08
C GLY A 67 6.80 -5.03 -21.95
N ASP A 68 7.73 -5.91 -21.60
CA ASP A 68 8.96 -6.15 -22.39
C ASP A 68 8.65 -6.82 -23.75
N SER A 69 7.68 -7.71 -23.80
CA SER A 69 7.28 -8.42 -25.01
C SER A 69 6.26 -7.67 -25.88
N PHE A 70 5.26 -7.02 -25.25
CA PHE A 70 4.17 -6.36 -25.97
C PHE A 70 4.49 -4.92 -26.37
N GLY A 71 5.42 -4.28 -25.65
CA GLY A 71 5.79 -2.87 -25.78
C GLY A 71 5.27 -2.07 -24.57
N ARG A 72 6.20 -1.40 -23.89
CA ARG A 72 5.93 -0.73 -22.60
C ARG A 72 4.96 0.44 -22.73
N LEU A 73 5.07 1.25 -23.81
CA LEU A 73 4.13 2.36 -24.05
C LEU A 73 2.72 1.85 -24.35
N ARG A 74 2.61 0.81 -25.20
CA ARG A 74 1.30 0.23 -25.52
C ARG A 74 0.61 -0.31 -24.27
N LEU A 75 1.34 -1.08 -23.46
CA LEU A 75 0.82 -1.62 -22.21
C LEU A 75 0.41 -0.51 -21.26
N LEU A 76 1.22 0.54 -21.13
CA LEU A 76 0.93 1.70 -20.30
C LEU A 76 -0.34 2.44 -20.74
N MET A 77 -0.55 2.61 -22.06
CA MET A 77 -1.75 3.24 -22.62
C MET A 77 -3.01 2.39 -22.39
N TRP A 78 -2.95 1.07 -22.65
CA TRP A 78 -4.06 0.16 -22.41
C TRP A 78 -4.42 0.07 -20.93
N GLY A 79 -3.43 -0.03 -20.06
CA GLY A 79 -3.65 -0.05 -18.62
C GLY A 79 -4.25 1.25 -18.09
N SER A 80 -3.78 2.40 -18.57
CA SER A 80 -4.37 3.70 -18.22
C SER A 80 -5.81 3.83 -18.71
N ALA A 81 -6.12 3.39 -19.92
CA ALA A 81 -7.49 3.39 -20.45
C ALA A 81 -8.41 2.49 -19.63
N LEU A 82 -7.94 1.29 -19.27
CA LEU A 82 -8.67 0.37 -18.38
C LEU A 82 -8.89 1.00 -17.01
N PHE A 83 -7.85 1.63 -16.43
CA PHE A 83 -7.95 2.33 -15.15
C PHE A 83 -8.99 3.45 -15.18
N GLY A 84 -9.01 4.26 -16.24
CA GLY A 84 -10.00 5.32 -16.44
C GLY A 84 -11.43 4.77 -16.60
N ALA A 85 -11.61 3.72 -17.40
CA ALA A 85 -12.92 3.05 -17.56
C ALA A 85 -13.42 2.43 -16.24
N ALA A 86 -12.53 1.78 -15.50
CA ALA A 86 -12.82 1.24 -14.17
C ALA A 86 -13.14 2.34 -13.14
N SER A 87 -12.49 3.51 -13.25
CA SER A 87 -12.79 4.67 -12.42
C SER A 87 -14.18 5.25 -12.72
N ILE A 88 -14.58 5.28 -13.99
CA ILE A 88 -15.97 5.65 -14.36
C ILE A 88 -16.96 4.65 -13.75
N MET A 89 -16.70 3.35 -13.89
CA MET A 89 -17.55 2.30 -13.30
C MET A 89 -17.66 2.46 -11.78
N SER A 90 -16.53 2.72 -11.10
CA SER A 90 -16.49 2.94 -9.64
C SER A 90 -17.29 4.18 -9.22
N GLY A 91 -17.19 5.28 -9.97
CA GLY A 91 -17.94 6.49 -9.71
C GLY A 91 -19.46 6.35 -9.91
N PHE A 92 -19.91 5.44 -10.77
CA PHE A 92 -21.32 5.11 -10.97
C PHE A 92 -21.80 3.91 -10.15
N SER A 93 -21.00 3.38 -9.22
CA SER A 93 -21.42 2.21 -8.47
C SER A 93 -22.63 2.49 -7.56
N THR A 94 -23.56 1.54 -7.58
CA THR A 94 -24.80 1.53 -6.78
C THR A 94 -24.80 0.44 -5.72
N SER A 95 -23.73 -0.35 -5.63
CA SER A 95 -23.55 -1.41 -4.65
C SER A 95 -22.08 -1.58 -4.29
N ALA A 96 -21.81 -2.11 -3.11
CA ALA A 96 -20.45 -2.44 -2.66
C ALA A 96 -19.76 -3.41 -3.62
N VAL A 97 -20.47 -4.44 -4.10
CA VAL A 97 -19.93 -5.42 -5.05
C VAL A 97 -19.49 -4.78 -6.37
N MET A 98 -20.30 -3.86 -6.92
CA MET A 98 -19.92 -3.13 -8.15
C MET A 98 -18.66 -2.28 -7.92
N LEU A 99 -18.54 -1.65 -6.76
CA LEU A 99 -17.36 -0.87 -6.40
C LEU A 99 -16.12 -1.76 -6.23
N ILE A 100 -16.23 -2.93 -5.59
CA ILE A 100 -15.16 -3.93 -5.47
C ILE A 100 -14.66 -4.38 -6.84
N ILE A 101 -15.59 -4.67 -7.78
CA ILE A 101 -15.22 -5.04 -9.16
C ILE A 101 -14.49 -3.88 -9.84
N GLY A 102 -15.01 -2.64 -9.72
CA GLY A 102 -14.35 -1.45 -10.25
C GLY A 102 -12.94 -1.27 -9.70
N ARG A 103 -12.75 -1.43 -8.38
CA ARG A 103 -11.45 -1.38 -7.72
C ARG A 103 -10.50 -2.48 -8.21
N SER A 104 -11.01 -3.71 -8.39
CA SER A 104 -10.24 -4.82 -8.95
C SER A 104 -9.75 -4.53 -10.37
N LEU A 105 -10.59 -3.94 -11.21
CA LEU A 105 -10.23 -3.52 -12.57
C LEU A 105 -9.24 -2.34 -12.57
N GLN A 106 -9.36 -1.40 -11.62
CA GLN A 106 -8.35 -0.35 -11.40
C GLN A 106 -7.01 -0.98 -10.99
N GLY A 107 -7.01 -1.99 -10.10
CA GLY A 107 -5.81 -2.74 -9.72
C GLY A 107 -5.14 -3.44 -10.92
N LEU A 108 -5.92 -4.03 -11.82
CA LEU A 108 -5.41 -4.63 -13.07
C LEU A 108 -4.78 -3.55 -13.97
N GLY A 109 -5.43 -2.41 -14.15
CA GLY A 109 -4.86 -1.26 -14.86
C GLY A 109 -3.56 -0.79 -14.19
N GLY A 110 -3.60 -0.55 -12.88
CA GLY A 110 -2.47 -0.09 -12.06
C GLY A 110 -1.23 -1.00 -12.16
N ALA A 111 -1.45 -2.32 -12.19
CA ALA A 111 -0.37 -3.30 -12.33
C ALA A 111 0.45 -3.13 -13.62
N THR A 112 -0.14 -2.55 -14.67
CA THR A 112 0.59 -2.24 -15.92
C THR A 112 1.37 -0.93 -15.83
N LEU A 113 0.91 0.02 -15.01
CA LEU A 113 1.42 1.39 -14.99
C LEU A 113 2.80 1.48 -14.32
N MET A 114 2.94 0.89 -13.13
CA MET A 114 4.17 0.98 -12.34
C MET A 114 5.41 0.43 -13.09
N PRO A 115 5.45 -0.83 -13.52
CA PRO A 115 6.63 -1.38 -14.19
C PRO A 115 6.86 -0.74 -15.56
N SER A 116 5.79 -0.36 -16.28
CA SER A 116 5.93 0.28 -17.59
C SER A 116 6.56 1.66 -17.49
N THR A 117 6.17 2.48 -16.49
CA THR A 117 6.75 3.82 -16.28
C THR A 117 8.23 3.76 -15.94
N LEU A 118 8.64 2.86 -15.03
CA LEU A 118 10.05 2.64 -14.69
C LEU A 118 10.85 2.14 -15.89
N GLY A 119 10.28 1.23 -16.68
CA GLY A 119 10.90 0.72 -17.89
C GLY A 119 11.05 1.80 -18.96
N MET A 120 10.04 2.66 -19.15
CA MET A 120 10.12 3.80 -20.08
C MET A 120 11.20 4.79 -19.67
N ILE A 121 11.37 5.09 -18.38
CA ILE A 121 12.46 5.95 -17.91
C ILE A 121 13.82 5.37 -18.28
N ARG A 122 14.01 4.05 -18.14
CA ARG A 122 15.27 3.38 -18.56
C ARG A 122 15.50 3.46 -20.06
N HIS A 123 14.46 3.33 -20.87
CA HIS A 123 14.55 3.42 -22.32
C HIS A 123 14.85 4.86 -22.79
N ILE A 124 14.19 5.87 -22.21
CA ILE A 124 14.36 7.28 -22.59
C ILE A 124 15.72 7.85 -22.13
N PHE A 125 16.19 7.47 -20.94
CA PHE A 125 17.39 8.01 -20.32
C PHE A 125 18.54 7.00 -20.28
N THR A 126 19.35 6.99 -21.33
CA THR A 126 20.51 6.11 -21.46
C THR A 126 21.70 6.56 -20.60
N LYS A 127 21.86 7.87 -20.35
CA LYS A 127 22.91 8.40 -19.49
C LYS A 127 22.57 8.17 -18.01
N ARG A 128 23.49 7.54 -17.28
CA ARG A 128 23.31 7.15 -15.86
C ARG A 128 22.92 8.34 -14.95
N SER A 129 23.52 9.52 -15.16
CA SER A 129 23.21 10.73 -14.37
C SER A 129 21.80 11.26 -14.61
N GLU A 130 21.37 11.33 -15.88
CA GLU A 130 20.02 11.76 -16.26
C GLU A 130 18.96 10.76 -15.78
N ARG A 131 19.25 9.46 -15.91
CA ARG A 131 18.35 8.38 -15.44
C ARG A 131 18.15 8.43 -13.92
N ARG A 132 19.22 8.67 -13.13
CA ARG A 132 19.08 8.85 -11.68
C ARG A 132 18.18 10.02 -11.32
N LEU A 133 18.30 11.15 -12.01
CA LEU A 133 17.42 12.29 -11.79
C LEU A 133 15.98 12.00 -12.20
N ALA A 134 15.76 11.32 -13.32
CA ALA A 134 14.42 10.93 -13.77
C ALA A 134 13.74 9.97 -12.77
N LEU A 135 14.47 9.01 -12.20
CA LEU A 135 13.96 8.12 -11.15
C LEU A 135 13.67 8.87 -9.85
N ALA A 136 14.51 9.85 -9.47
CA ALA A 136 14.24 10.70 -8.32
C ALA A 136 12.96 11.53 -8.51
N LEU A 137 12.71 12.05 -9.72
CA LEU A 137 11.47 12.76 -10.03
C LEU A 137 10.25 11.82 -10.05
N TRP A 138 10.43 10.56 -10.48
CA TRP A 138 9.39 9.53 -10.40
C TRP A 138 8.98 9.27 -8.94
N SER A 139 9.95 9.06 -8.05
CA SER A 139 9.69 8.87 -6.61
C SER A 139 9.07 10.12 -5.98
N ALA A 140 9.51 11.31 -6.39
CA ALA A 140 8.94 12.57 -5.92
C ALA A 140 7.48 12.75 -6.39
N ALA A 141 7.15 12.36 -7.62
CA ALA A 141 5.78 12.40 -8.14
C ALA A 141 4.86 11.44 -7.37
N PHE A 142 5.34 10.21 -7.09
CA PHE A 142 4.60 9.23 -6.28
C PHE A 142 4.33 9.77 -4.86
N SER A 143 5.38 10.24 -4.18
CA SER A 143 5.26 10.79 -2.81
C SER A 143 4.38 12.04 -2.77
N SER A 144 4.48 12.92 -3.77
CA SER A 144 3.64 14.11 -3.86
C SER A 144 2.16 13.77 -4.07
N GLY A 145 1.86 12.79 -4.91
CA GLY A 145 0.50 12.31 -5.10
C GLY A 145 -0.09 11.73 -3.82
N SER A 146 0.67 10.90 -3.11
CA SER A 146 0.26 10.33 -1.83
C SER A 146 0.02 11.41 -0.75
N ALA A 147 0.83 12.48 -0.77
CA ALA A 147 0.68 13.59 0.16
C ALA A 147 -0.55 14.46 -0.14
N ILE A 148 -0.82 14.70 -1.42
CA ILE A 148 -1.92 15.56 -1.88
C ILE A 148 -3.27 14.82 -1.85
N GLY A 149 -3.27 13.49 -1.97
CA GLY A 149 -4.48 12.68 -2.06
C GLY A 149 -5.51 12.95 -0.95
N PRO A 150 -5.16 12.86 0.34
CA PRO A 150 -6.12 13.13 1.42
C PRO A 150 -6.68 14.56 1.38
N LEU A 151 -5.87 15.55 1.04
CA LEU A 151 -6.31 16.94 0.91
C LEU A 151 -7.25 17.12 -0.28
N LEU A 152 -6.92 16.55 -1.45
CA LEU A 152 -7.81 16.55 -2.62
C LEU A 152 -9.12 15.81 -2.31
N GLY A 153 -9.05 14.67 -1.61
CA GLY A 153 -10.22 13.94 -1.16
C GLY A 153 -11.10 14.80 -0.27
N GLY A 154 -10.51 15.47 0.72
CA GLY A 154 -11.22 16.39 1.60
C GLY A 154 -11.94 17.51 0.84
N ILE A 155 -11.25 18.18 -0.09
CA ILE A 155 -11.84 19.24 -0.93
C ILE A 155 -12.98 18.70 -1.81
N LEU A 156 -12.77 17.54 -2.45
CA LEU A 156 -13.79 16.94 -3.31
C LEU A 156 -15.04 16.55 -2.51
N LEU A 157 -14.87 16.02 -1.31
CA LEU A 157 -16.00 15.62 -0.45
C LEU A 157 -16.74 16.80 0.17
N GLU A 158 -16.09 17.95 0.32
CA GLU A 158 -16.73 19.17 0.80
C GLU A 158 -17.71 19.73 -0.23
N VAL A 159 -17.34 19.69 -1.54
CA VAL A 159 -18.12 20.30 -2.62
C VAL A 159 -18.97 19.31 -3.40
N ALA A 160 -18.72 17.99 -3.22
CA ALA A 160 -19.36 16.94 -3.97
C ALA A 160 -19.48 15.67 -3.10
N ASN A 161 -19.85 14.53 -3.70
CA ASN A 161 -19.93 13.26 -3.00
C ASN A 161 -18.70 12.37 -3.29
N TRP A 162 -18.59 11.24 -2.59
CA TRP A 162 -17.46 10.30 -2.70
C TRP A 162 -17.22 9.77 -4.13
N ARG A 163 -18.22 9.78 -5.02
CA ARG A 163 -18.11 9.32 -6.41
C ARG A 163 -17.09 10.13 -7.21
N TYR A 164 -16.96 11.43 -6.90
CA TYR A 164 -16.06 12.32 -7.61
C TYR A 164 -14.58 12.02 -7.39
N VAL A 165 -14.22 11.30 -6.31
CA VAL A 165 -12.83 10.84 -6.12
C VAL A 165 -12.40 9.83 -7.18
N PHE A 166 -13.34 9.13 -7.80
CA PHE A 166 -13.05 8.25 -8.94
C PHE A 166 -13.07 9.03 -10.26
N PHE A 167 -13.99 9.98 -10.43
CA PHE A 167 -14.07 10.77 -11.66
C PHE A 167 -12.86 11.67 -11.89
N ILE A 168 -12.13 12.08 -10.85
CA ILE A 168 -10.90 12.89 -11.01
C ILE A 168 -9.80 12.14 -11.78
N ASN A 169 -9.82 10.82 -11.77
CA ASN A 169 -8.87 9.99 -12.50
C ASN A 169 -9.05 10.10 -14.02
N VAL A 170 -10.29 10.31 -14.48
CA VAL A 170 -10.65 10.28 -15.90
C VAL A 170 -9.95 11.37 -16.71
N PRO A 171 -10.00 12.68 -16.33
CA PRO A 171 -9.29 13.71 -17.06
C PRO A 171 -7.78 13.50 -17.08
N ILE A 172 -7.18 12.98 -16.00
CA ILE A 172 -5.75 12.68 -15.94
C ILE A 172 -5.40 11.58 -16.96
N VAL A 173 -6.21 10.52 -17.03
CA VAL A 173 -6.04 9.43 -18.00
C VAL A 173 -6.18 9.95 -19.44
N ILE A 174 -7.19 10.78 -19.72
CA ILE A 174 -7.39 11.33 -21.07
C ILE A 174 -6.18 12.17 -21.48
N VAL A 175 -5.73 13.07 -20.61
CA VAL A 175 -4.54 13.92 -20.85
C VAL A 175 -3.31 13.04 -21.08
N PHE A 176 -3.10 12.02 -20.24
CA PHE A 176 -1.99 11.08 -20.39
C PHE A 176 -2.04 10.37 -21.75
N VAL A 177 -3.15 9.72 -22.11
CA VAL A 177 -3.26 8.92 -23.35
C VAL A 177 -3.02 9.80 -24.59
N VAL A 178 -3.55 11.02 -24.61
CA VAL A 178 -3.33 11.99 -25.71
C VAL A 178 -1.86 12.40 -25.80
N LEU A 179 -1.27 12.83 -24.68
CA LEU A 179 0.11 13.30 -24.67
C LEU A 179 1.12 12.16 -24.86
N ALA A 180 0.86 10.97 -24.35
CA ALA A 180 1.72 9.82 -24.50
C ALA A 180 1.88 9.44 -25.97
N LYS A 181 0.79 9.43 -26.73
CA LYS A 181 0.82 9.16 -28.17
C LYS A 181 1.63 10.17 -28.98
N LEU A 182 1.73 11.43 -28.50
CA LEU A 182 2.42 12.51 -29.19
C LEU A 182 3.88 12.65 -28.79
N TYR A 183 4.23 12.41 -27.53
CA TYR A 183 5.52 12.76 -26.96
C TYR A 183 6.38 11.59 -26.49
N VAL A 184 5.77 10.42 -26.22
CA VAL A 184 6.49 9.29 -25.66
C VAL A 184 6.84 8.29 -26.76
N PRO A 185 8.13 7.91 -26.93
CA PRO A 185 8.53 6.90 -27.92
C PRO A 185 8.09 5.51 -27.46
N GLU A 186 7.80 4.61 -28.40
CA GLU A 186 7.64 3.19 -28.09
C GLU A 186 9.00 2.60 -27.69
N SER A 187 9.01 1.71 -26.72
CA SER A 187 10.21 0.95 -26.37
C SER A 187 10.46 -0.17 -27.37
N ASP A 188 11.74 -0.50 -27.58
CA ASP A 188 12.10 -1.70 -28.32
C ASP A 188 11.52 -2.93 -27.63
N ARG A 189 10.98 -3.84 -28.42
CA ARG A 189 10.49 -5.12 -27.91
C ARG A 189 11.68 -6.04 -27.71
N GLU A 190 11.79 -6.60 -26.54
CA GLU A 190 12.73 -7.67 -26.30
C GLU A 190 12.12 -8.99 -26.76
N GLU A 191 12.90 -9.81 -27.47
CA GLU A 191 12.54 -11.21 -27.72
C GLU A 191 12.59 -11.94 -26.36
N VAL A 192 11.51 -11.83 -25.61
CA VAL A 192 11.36 -12.59 -24.36
C VAL A 192 11.13 -14.04 -24.76
N GLY A 193 12.05 -14.94 -24.35
CA GLY A 193 11.85 -16.37 -24.49
C GLY A 193 10.49 -16.83 -23.95
N ARG A 194 10.20 -18.11 -23.98
CA ARG A 194 8.91 -18.64 -23.52
C ARG A 194 8.55 -18.09 -22.14
N ILE A 195 7.49 -17.27 -22.07
CA ILE A 195 6.99 -16.71 -20.82
C ILE A 195 6.42 -17.85 -19.98
N ASP A 196 6.98 -18.05 -18.80
CA ASP A 196 6.40 -18.96 -17.81
C ASP A 196 5.11 -18.35 -17.24
N LEU A 197 3.95 -18.84 -17.67
CA LEU A 197 2.64 -18.42 -17.17
C LEU A 197 2.20 -19.19 -15.92
N VAL A 198 2.83 -20.34 -15.64
CA VAL A 198 2.45 -21.19 -14.52
C VAL A 198 2.88 -20.57 -13.19
N SER A 199 4.09 -20.02 -13.12
CA SER A 199 4.58 -19.39 -11.88
C SER A 199 3.74 -18.18 -11.46
N PRO A 200 3.37 -17.20 -12.33
CA PRO A 200 2.47 -16.12 -11.92
C PRO A 200 1.11 -16.62 -11.47
N VAL A 201 0.51 -17.60 -12.18
CA VAL A 201 -0.79 -18.16 -11.80
C VAL A 201 -0.73 -18.83 -10.41
N LEU A 202 0.32 -19.58 -10.12
CA LEU A 202 0.54 -20.17 -8.80
C LEU A 202 0.68 -19.09 -7.72
N LEU A 203 1.43 -18.03 -8.00
CA LEU A 203 1.62 -16.92 -7.06
C LEU A 203 0.31 -16.19 -6.79
N ILE A 204 -0.43 -15.84 -7.85
CA ILE A 204 -1.74 -15.18 -7.77
C ILE A 204 -2.71 -16.04 -6.93
N PHE A 205 -2.85 -17.33 -7.29
CA PHE A 205 -3.72 -18.24 -6.56
C PHE A 205 -3.34 -18.36 -5.09
N SER A 206 -2.03 -18.48 -4.80
CA SER A 206 -1.53 -18.64 -3.44
C SER A 206 -1.82 -17.42 -2.58
N ILE A 207 -1.49 -16.23 -3.09
CA ILE A 207 -1.75 -14.97 -2.39
C ILE A 207 -3.25 -14.78 -2.18
N PHE A 208 -4.07 -15.04 -3.23
CA PHE A 208 -5.53 -14.94 -3.15
C PHE A 208 -6.10 -15.88 -2.09
N ALA A 209 -5.70 -17.13 -2.11
CA ALA A 209 -6.18 -18.13 -1.16
C ALA A 209 -5.78 -17.78 0.29
N LEU A 210 -4.55 -17.29 0.52
CA LEU A 210 -4.08 -16.88 1.84
C LEU A 210 -4.85 -15.66 2.37
N VAL A 211 -4.96 -14.60 1.57
CA VAL A 211 -5.64 -13.36 1.99
C VAL A 211 -7.13 -13.61 2.19
N LEU A 212 -7.79 -14.32 1.26
CA LEU A 212 -9.19 -14.66 1.37
C LEU A 212 -9.47 -15.53 2.60
N SER A 213 -8.65 -16.58 2.82
CA SER A 213 -8.78 -17.43 4.01
C SER A 213 -8.67 -16.63 5.29
N PHE A 214 -7.67 -15.72 5.37
CA PHE A 214 -7.47 -14.90 6.54
C PHE A 214 -8.66 -13.97 6.83
N LYS A 215 -9.20 -13.30 5.80
CA LYS A 215 -10.38 -12.44 5.93
C LYS A 215 -11.61 -13.20 6.41
N LEU A 216 -11.84 -14.39 5.84
CA LEU A 216 -12.99 -15.21 6.21
C LEU A 216 -12.87 -15.80 7.61
N LEU A 217 -11.65 -16.12 8.08
CA LEU A 217 -11.40 -16.59 9.45
C LEU A 217 -11.74 -15.54 10.51
N ILE A 218 -11.60 -14.26 10.21
CA ILE A 218 -11.97 -13.15 11.12
C ILE A 218 -13.49 -13.02 11.23
N ASP A 219 -14.23 -13.30 10.17
CA ASP A 219 -15.68 -13.12 10.12
C ASP A 219 -16.42 -14.31 10.77
N HIS A 220 -16.18 -15.53 10.30
CA HIS A 220 -16.75 -16.76 10.85
C HIS A 220 -15.79 -17.93 10.64
N PHE A 221 -15.46 -18.66 11.70
CA PHE A 221 -14.64 -19.86 11.57
C PHE A 221 -15.41 -21.00 10.88
N ALA A 222 -14.88 -21.47 9.76
CA ALA A 222 -15.35 -22.67 9.08
C ALA A 222 -14.16 -23.54 8.63
N ILE A 223 -14.30 -24.87 8.75
CA ILE A 223 -13.19 -25.79 8.51
C ILE A 223 -12.62 -25.74 7.08
N TRP A 224 -13.46 -25.40 6.08
CA TRP A 224 -13.02 -25.24 4.69
C TRP A 224 -12.07 -24.05 4.47
N GLN A 225 -12.09 -23.04 5.34
CA GLN A 225 -11.17 -21.90 5.32
C GLN A 225 -9.75 -22.33 5.68
N VAL A 226 -9.61 -23.31 6.59
CA VAL A 226 -8.32 -23.94 6.89
C VAL A 226 -7.80 -24.68 5.65
N GLY A 227 -8.70 -25.36 4.92
CA GLY A 227 -8.36 -25.98 3.64
C GLY A 227 -7.84 -24.96 2.60
N LEU A 228 -8.49 -23.80 2.52
CA LEU A 228 -8.07 -22.70 1.65
C LEU A 228 -6.70 -22.11 2.07
N LEU A 229 -6.47 -21.96 3.38
CA LEU A 229 -5.17 -21.54 3.93
C LEU A 229 -4.06 -22.52 3.55
N LEU A 230 -4.32 -23.82 3.73
CA LEU A 230 -3.36 -24.87 3.36
C LEU A 230 -3.13 -24.94 1.85
N ALA A 231 -4.16 -24.75 1.03
CA ALA A 231 -4.04 -24.68 -0.43
C ALA A 231 -3.19 -23.49 -0.87
N GLY A 232 -3.37 -22.31 -0.26
CA GLY A 232 -2.56 -21.13 -0.50
C GLY A 232 -1.10 -21.33 -0.09
N ALA A 233 -0.85 -21.91 1.10
CA ALA A 233 0.50 -22.24 1.57
C ALA A 233 1.19 -23.27 0.66
N LEU A 234 0.48 -24.32 0.25
CA LEU A 234 0.97 -25.32 -0.70
C LEU A 234 1.30 -24.69 -2.06
N GLY A 235 0.40 -23.85 -2.59
CA GLY A 235 0.61 -23.14 -3.84
C GLY A 235 1.86 -22.26 -3.78
N LEU A 236 2.09 -21.54 -2.67
CA LEU A 236 3.31 -20.74 -2.46
C LEU A 236 4.57 -21.61 -2.40
N ALA A 237 4.51 -22.77 -1.73
CA ALA A 237 5.60 -23.74 -1.69
C ALA A 237 5.91 -24.31 -3.08
N LEU A 238 4.87 -24.63 -3.86
CA LEU A 238 5.01 -25.08 -5.25
C LEU A 238 5.58 -24.00 -6.16
N PHE A 239 5.10 -22.75 -6.00
CA PHE A 239 5.68 -21.59 -6.70
C PHE A 239 7.17 -21.47 -6.39
N TRP A 240 7.55 -21.52 -5.11
CA TRP A 240 8.95 -21.39 -4.69
C TRP A 240 9.81 -22.54 -5.25
N ARG A 241 9.35 -23.79 -5.12
CA ARG A 241 10.05 -24.95 -5.70
C ARG A 241 10.23 -24.82 -7.22
N ARG A 242 9.24 -24.24 -7.91
CA ARG A 242 9.27 -24.06 -9.35
C ARG A 242 10.36 -23.07 -9.79
N GLN A 243 10.64 -22.02 -8.98
CA GLN A 243 11.69 -21.05 -9.30
C GLN A 243 13.10 -21.68 -9.38
N TYR A 244 13.34 -22.83 -8.73
CA TYR A 244 14.60 -23.57 -8.85
C TYR A 244 14.69 -24.47 -10.09
N VAL A 245 13.58 -24.74 -10.77
CA VAL A 245 13.52 -25.73 -11.85
C VAL A 245 13.36 -25.10 -13.22
N VAL A 246 12.78 -23.90 -13.29
CA VAL A 246 12.49 -23.20 -14.56
C VAL A 246 13.75 -22.51 -15.07
N GLU A 247 14.04 -22.64 -16.38
CA GLU A 247 15.21 -22.03 -17.03
C GLU A 247 15.24 -20.50 -16.93
N ASN A 248 14.06 -19.86 -16.97
CA ASN A 248 13.91 -18.41 -16.82
C ASN A 248 12.98 -18.10 -15.65
N PRO A 249 13.44 -18.19 -14.38
CA PRO A 249 12.62 -17.94 -13.22
C PRO A 249 12.12 -16.49 -13.20
N ILE A 250 10.95 -16.29 -12.56
CA ILE A 250 10.39 -14.95 -12.36
C ILE A 250 11.19 -14.21 -11.29
N LEU A 251 11.62 -14.96 -10.27
CA LEU A 251 12.41 -14.46 -9.16
C LEU A 251 13.79 -15.10 -9.22
N ASP A 252 14.84 -14.28 -9.15
CA ASP A 252 16.16 -14.79 -8.88
C ASP A 252 16.22 -15.28 -7.43
N VAL A 253 16.36 -16.62 -7.31
CA VAL A 253 16.27 -17.29 -6.01
C VAL A 253 17.47 -16.92 -5.14
N ASP A 254 18.64 -16.71 -5.72
CA ASP A 254 19.86 -16.37 -4.99
C ASP A 254 19.75 -14.98 -4.36
N VAL A 255 19.20 -14.02 -5.08
CA VAL A 255 18.93 -12.66 -4.56
C VAL A 255 17.91 -12.70 -3.43
N VAL A 256 16.81 -13.45 -3.61
CA VAL A 256 15.76 -13.54 -2.58
C VAL A 256 16.21 -14.33 -1.35
N ALA A 257 17.13 -15.29 -1.53
CA ALA A 257 17.71 -16.06 -0.42
C ALA A 257 18.67 -15.22 0.44
N GLU A 258 19.18 -14.09 -0.08
CA GLU A 258 20.11 -13.23 0.63
C GLU A 258 19.42 -12.60 1.86
N PRO A 259 19.96 -12.81 3.09
CA PRO A 259 19.28 -12.39 4.32
C PRO A 259 18.99 -10.89 4.42
N THR A 260 19.87 -10.05 3.87
CA THR A 260 19.75 -8.59 3.90
C THR A 260 18.60 -8.14 2.99
N PHE A 261 18.54 -8.66 1.76
CA PHE A 261 17.46 -8.42 0.82
C PHE A 261 16.10 -8.83 1.40
N ARG A 262 16.00 -10.07 1.89
CA ARG A 262 14.78 -10.62 2.46
C ARG A 262 14.29 -9.79 3.65
N SER A 263 15.21 -9.41 4.55
CA SER A 263 14.88 -8.59 5.72
C SER A 263 14.39 -7.20 5.33
N ALA A 264 15.05 -6.53 4.39
CA ALA A 264 14.66 -5.22 3.92
C ALA A 264 13.29 -5.24 3.21
N THR A 265 13.05 -6.27 2.39
CA THR A 265 11.76 -6.47 1.68
C THR A 265 10.61 -6.72 2.67
N VAL A 266 10.81 -7.56 3.68
CA VAL A 266 9.80 -7.80 4.72
C VAL A 266 9.53 -6.52 5.52
N ILE A 267 10.56 -5.75 5.86
CA ILE A 267 10.42 -4.47 6.58
C ILE A 267 9.60 -3.47 5.74
N ASN A 268 9.85 -3.36 4.44
CA ASN A 268 9.07 -2.52 3.54
C ASN A 268 7.60 -2.93 3.52
N GLY A 269 7.32 -4.23 3.42
CA GLY A 269 5.95 -4.76 3.50
C GLY A 269 5.27 -4.41 4.83
N ILE A 270 5.98 -4.55 5.97
CA ILE A 270 5.42 -4.21 7.29
C ILE A 270 5.21 -2.69 7.43
N ALA A 271 6.10 -1.85 6.91
CA ALA A 271 5.92 -0.40 6.94
C ALA A 271 4.65 0.02 6.18
N TYR A 272 4.40 -0.55 5.02
CA TYR A 272 3.20 -0.25 4.24
C TYR A 272 1.92 -0.89 4.83
N PHE A 273 2.03 -2.07 5.44
CA PHE A 273 1.00 -2.69 6.26
C PHE A 273 0.49 -1.73 7.36
N ILE A 274 1.39 -1.08 8.08
CA ILE A 274 1.05 -0.12 9.12
C ILE A 274 0.42 1.14 8.50
N THR A 275 1.00 1.64 7.41
CA THR A 275 0.52 2.85 6.72
C THR A 275 -0.93 2.70 6.26
N ILE A 276 -1.24 1.63 5.52
CA ILE A 276 -2.59 1.41 4.97
C ILE A 276 -3.60 1.08 6.08
N GLY A 277 -3.20 0.27 7.08
CA GLY A 277 -4.06 0.02 8.24
C GLY A 277 -4.39 1.29 9.03
N THR A 278 -3.43 2.20 9.17
CA THR A 278 -3.65 3.52 9.79
C THR A 278 -4.59 4.39 8.94
N LEU A 279 -4.38 4.43 7.63
CA LEU A 279 -5.24 5.16 6.70
C LEU A 279 -6.67 4.61 6.62
N PHE A 280 -6.91 3.37 7.02
CA PHE A 280 -8.25 2.81 7.12
C PHE A 280 -9.05 3.40 8.29
N PHE A 281 -8.43 3.58 9.46
CA PHE A 281 -9.13 4.02 10.67
C PHE A 281 -9.15 5.54 10.85
N PHE A 282 -8.05 6.22 10.59
CA PHE A 282 -7.89 7.63 10.97
C PHE A 282 -8.90 8.58 10.31
N PRO A 283 -9.20 8.49 9.01
CA PRO A 283 -10.23 9.34 8.40
C PRO A 283 -11.62 9.08 8.98
N GLN A 284 -11.96 7.82 9.26
CA GLN A 284 -13.23 7.45 9.88
C GLN A 284 -13.33 8.01 11.31
N TYR A 285 -12.25 7.93 12.09
CA TYR A 285 -12.16 8.56 13.40
C TYR A 285 -12.38 10.08 13.31
N LEU A 286 -11.66 10.77 12.43
CA LEU A 286 -11.74 12.23 12.31
C LEU A 286 -13.14 12.69 11.87
N MET A 287 -13.73 12.05 10.86
CA MET A 287 -15.00 12.48 10.28
C MET A 287 -16.20 11.99 11.08
N VAL A 288 -16.23 10.73 11.50
CA VAL A 288 -17.43 10.12 12.10
C VAL A 288 -17.42 10.22 13.63
N VAL A 289 -16.27 9.92 14.27
CA VAL A 289 -16.17 9.98 15.73
C VAL A 289 -16.02 11.42 16.21
N SER A 290 -15.07 12.16 15.62
CA SER A 290 -14.73 13.53 16.02
C SER A 290 -15.61 14.60 15.36
N GLY A 291 -16.38 14.25 14.32
CA GLY A 291 -17.30 15.17 13.64
C GLY A 291 -16.62 16.27 12.83
N LEU A 292 -15.36 16.07 12.42
CA LEU A 292 -14.63 17.01 11.59
C LEU A 292 -15.14 16.97 10.14
N SER A 293 -15.08 18.11 9.45
CA SER A 293 -15.39 18.18 8.02
C SER A 293 -14.38 17.39 7.19
N PRO A 294 -14.72 16.96 5.96
CA PRO A 294 -13.81 16.24 5.10
C PRO A 294 -12.50 16.98 4.83
N ILE A 295 -12.54 18.29 4.65
CA ILE A 295 -11.34 19.11 4.44
C ILE A 295 -10.46 19.18 5.70
N GLU A 296 -11.06 19.29 6.88
CA GLU A 296 -10.33 19.24 8.14
C GLU A 296 -9.67 17.87 8.35
N ALA A 297 -10.38 16.78 8.06
CA ALA A 297 -9.82 15.43 8.10
C ALA A 297 -8.64 15.28 7.13
N GLY A 298 -8.76 15.82 5.91
CA GLY A 298 -7.65 15.88 4.94
C GLY A 298 -6.45 16.67 5.45
N MET A 299 -6.69 17.81 6.11
CA MET A 299 -5.60 18.61 6.73
C MET A 299 -4.93 17.85 7.88
N TRP A 300 -5.69 17.11 8.69
CA TRP A 300 -5.14 16.29 9.78
C TRP A 300 -4.40 15.04 9.32
N ALA A 301 -4.44 14.68 8.04
CA ALA A 301 -3.53 13.68 7.45
C ALA A 301 -2.13 14.25 7.19
N LEU A 302 -1.98 15.58 7.01
CA LEU A 302 -0.70 16.23 6.68
C LEU A 302 0.42 16.02 7.70
N PRO A 303 0.20 16.01 9.02
CA PRO A 303 1.26 15.77 10.00
C PRO A 303 2.02 14.45 9.74
N MET A 304 1.31 13.38 9.44
CA MET A 304 1.91 12.08 9.11
C MET A 304 2.74 12.17 7.83
N VAL A 305 2.21 12.79 6.78
CA VAL A 305 2.87 12.94 5.48
C VAL A 305 4.13 13.80 5.60
N VAL A 306 4.02 14.96 6.26
CA VAL A 306 5.16 15.87 6.48
C VAL A 306 6.26 15.18 7.28
N ALA A 307 5.89 14.44 8.33
CA ALA A 307 6.83 13.67 9.14
C ALA A 307 7.53 12.57 8.32
N THR A 308 6.78 11.88 7.43
CA THR A 308 7.36 10.89 6.51
C THR A 308 8.39 11.52 5.57
N ILE A 309 8.06 12.66 4.98
CA ILE A 309 9.01 13.40 4.11
C ILE A 309 10.24 13.84 4.89
N LEU A 310 10.07 14.41 6.09
CA LEU A 310 11.19 14.82 6.95
C LEU A 310 12.07 13.63 7.31
N GLY A 311 11.48 12.50 7.70
CA GLY A 311 12.21 11.27 7.98
C GLY A 311 13.02 10.80 6.77
N ALA A 312 12.40 10.78 5.59
CA ALA A 312 13.05 10.37 4.35
C ALA A 312 14.21 11.27 3.92
N LEU A 313 14.11 12.58 4.16
CA LEU A 313 15.20 13.53 3.87
C LEU A 313 16.34 13.45 4.87
N ILE A 314 16.03 13.16 6.13
CA ILE A 314 16.99 13.17 7.22
C ILE A 314 17.77 11.83 7.30
N SER A 315 17.10 10.70 7.07
CA SER A 315 17.69 9.37 7.25
C SER A 315 18.97 9.12 6.44
N PRO A 316 19.11 9.53 5.15
CA PRO A 316 20.34 9.35 4.39
C PRO A 316 21.52 10.19 4.94
N ILE A 317 21.24 11.31 5.61
CA ILE A 317 22.27 12.17 6.23
C ILE A 317 22.89 11.42 7.40
N PHE A 318 22.06 10.79 8.24
CA PHE A 318 22.54 10.00 9.38
C PHE A 318 23.21 8.70 8.94
N ALA A 319 22.80 8.10 7.81
CA ALA A 319 23.38 6.88 7.26
C ALA A 319 24.88 7.01 6.89
N ARG A 320 25.36 8.24 6.76
CA ARG A 320 26.81 8.50 6.57
C ARG A 320 27.63 8.21 7.83
N LYS A 321 27.03 8.28 9.02
CA LYS A 321 27.73 8.14 10.32
C LYS A 321 27.29 6.92 11.12
N VAL A 322 26.07 6.44 10.90
CA VAL A 322 25.45 5.34 11.64
C VAL A 322 25.08 4.22 10.66
N ARG A 323 25.17 2.97 11.08
CA ARG A 323 24.81 1.80 10.27
C ARG A 323 23.33 1.82 9.89
N SER A 324 22.99 1.50 8.63
CA SER A 324 21.61 1.50 8.12
C SER A 324 20.67 0.63 8.96
N ASN A 325 21.11 -0.55 9.40
CA ASN A 325 20.28 -1.43 10.23
C ASN A 325 19.85 -0.82 11.58
N LYS A 326 20.72 -0.01 12.21
CA LYS A 326 20.39 0.69 13.46
C LYS A 326 19.43 1.86 13.22
N LEU A 327 19.60 2.56 12.09
CA LEU A 327 18.73 3.66 11.72
C LEU A 327 17.34 3.17 11.34
N VAL A 328 17.25 2.12 10.53
CA VAL A 328 15.97 1.46 10.20
C VAL A 328 15.28 0.99 11.48
N ALA A 329 15.99 0.33 12.38
CA ALA A 329 15.43 -0.09 13.67
C ALA A 329 14.95 1.09 14.52
N LEU A 330 15.70 2.21 14.56
CA LEU A 330 15.28 3.42 15.27
C LEU A 330 14.00 4.00 14.68
N GLY A 331 13.90 4.10 13.35
CA GLY A 331 12.69 4.54 12.67
C GLY A 331 11.49 3.67 13.02
N LEU A 332 11.66 2.33 12.94
CA LEU A 332 10.59 1.39 13.26
C LEU A 332 10.19 1.41 14.74
N VAL A 333 11.12 1.62 15.67
CA VAL A 333 10.80 1.84 17.08
C VAL A 333 10.04 3.15 17.27
N THR A 334 10.41 4.23 16.57
CA THR A 334 9.67 5.49 16.61
C THR A 334 8.23 5.29 16.09
N CYS A 335 8.06 4.56 14.99
CA CYS A 335 6.75 4.17 14.47
C CYS A 335 5.96 3.34 15.50
N ALA A 336 6.60 2.33 16.12
CA ALA A 336 5.98 1.50 17.15
C ALA A 336 5.49 2.34 18.34
N VAL A 337 6.30 3.28 18.83
CA VAL A 337 5.90 4.22 19.89
C VAL A 337 4.71 5.05 19.44
N GLY A 338 4.71 5.59 18.21
CA GLY A 338 3.58 6.32 17.63
C GLY A 338 2.29 5.48 17.64
N CYS A 339 2.34 4.24 17.14
CA CYS A 339 1.19 3.33 17.15
C CYS A 339 0.70 2.99 18.57
N LEU A 340 1.62 2.67 19.49
CA LEU A 340 1.28 2.28 20.86
C LEU A 340 0.80 3.44 21.74
N THR A 341 1.09 4.68 21.35
CA THR A 341 0.56 5.88 22.04
C THR A 341 -0.85 6.24 21.61
N VAL A 342 -1.32 5.82 20.42
CA VAL A 342 -2.71 6.05 19.96
C VAL A 342 -3.73 5.55 21.00
N PRO A 343 -3.69 4.30 21.48
CA PRO A 343 -4.64 3.79 22.47
C PRO A 343 -4.62 4.52 23.82
N LEU A 344 -3.54 5.22 24.12
CA LEU A 344 -3.36 5.93 25.39
C LEU A 344 -3.82 7.39 25.33
N LEU A 345 -3.76 8.01 24.15
CA LEU A 345 -3.89 9.45 23.99
C LEU A 345 -5.08 9.86 23.09
N VAL A 346 -5.51 8.98 22.16
CA VAL A 346 -6.62 9.26 21.24
C VAL A 346 -7.89 8.65 21.81
N THR A 347 -8.86 9.51 22.13
CA THR A 347 -10.14 9.16 22.76
C THR A 347 -11.30 9.60 21.85
N VAL A 348 -12.54 9.40 22.29
CA VAL A 348 -13.73 9.90 21.57
C VAL A 348 -13.69 11.43 21.45
N GLU A 349 -13.18 12.12 22.48
CA GLU A 349 -12.95 13.57 22.41
C GLU A 349 -11.67 13.85 21.63
N PHE A 350 -11.82 14.60 20.54
CA PHE A 350 -10.69 14.94 19.69
C PHE A 350 -9.73 15.92 20.39
N ASN A 351 -8.49 15.48 20.57
CA ASN A 351 -7.42 16.33 21.05
C ASN A 351 -6.37 16.54 19.94
N PRO A 352 -6.28 17.74 19.36
CA PRO A 352 -5.38 18.04 18.23
C PRO A 352 -3.91 17.75 18.53
N PHE A 353 -3.44 18.04 19.73
CA PHE A 353 -2.05 17.85 20.12
C PHE A 353 -1.67 16.36 20.19
N PHE A 354 -2.51 15.54 20.82
CA PHE A 354 -2.24 14.11 20.94
C PHE A 354 -2.36 13.40 19.59
N TYR A 355 -3.36 13.76 18.77
CA TYR A 355 -3.49 13.24 17.43
C TYR A 355 -2.28 13.58 16.55
N PHE A 356 -1.84 14.86 16.58
CA PHE A 356 -0.62 15.30 15.90
C PHE A 356 0.59 14.49 16.35
N LEU A 357 0.81 14.35 17.66
CA LEU A 357 1.97 13.63 18.19
C LEU A 357 2.02 12.18 17.70
N CYS A 358 0.91 11.45 17.78
CA CYS A 358 0.84 10.05 17.35
C CYS A 358 1.11 9.92 15.85
N THR A 359 0.40 10.69 15.01
CA THR A 359 0.53 10.63 13.55
C THR A 359 1.90 11.09 13.08
N PHE A 360 2.48 12.09 13.73
CA PHE A 360 3.83 12.56 13.44
C PHE A 360 4.89 11.51 13.75
N LEU A 361 4.80 10.81 14.88
CA LEU A 361 5.72 9.73 15.25
C LEU A 361 5.61 8.54 14.29
N ILE A 362 4.40 8.15 13.90
CA ILE A 362 4.18 7.07 12.93
C ILE A 362 4.82 7.44 11.58
N GLY A 363 4.50 8.62 11.05
CA GLY A 363 5.04 9.08 9.76
C GLY A 363 6.56 9.24 9.79
N LEU A 364 7.11 9.85 10.84
CA LEU A 364 8.55 10.03 10.99
C LEU A 364 9.30 8.69 11.01
N GLY A 365 8.74 7.71 11.72
CA GLY A 365 9.33 6.37 11.82
C GLY A 365 9.35 5.63 10.49
N ILE A 366 8.25 5.67 9.74
CA ILE A 366 8.14 5.08 8.41
C ILE A 366 9.12 5.78 7.44
N GLY A 367 9.04 7.11 7.34
CA GLY A 367 9.90 7.89 6.45
C GLY A 367 11.38 7.77 6.77
N PHE A 368 11.74 7.53 8.03
CA PHE A 368 13.13 7.32 8.43
C PHE A 368 13.66 5.95 8.00
N SER A 369 12.82 4.92 7.93
CA SER A 369 13.21 3.54 7.59
C SER A 369 13.17 3.26 6.08
N GLU A 370 12.16 3.75 5.37
CA GLU A 370 11.83 3.37 4.00
C GLU A 370 12.95 3.65 2.97
N PRO A 371 13.59 4.83 2.92
CA PRO A 371 14.67 5.07 1.95
C PRO A 371 15.89 4.16 2.15
N LEU A 372 16.18 3.82 3.42
CA LEU A 372 17.32 2.97 3.75
C LEU A 372 17.05 1.49 3.41
N THR A 373 15.82 1.03 3.58
CA THR A 373 15.43 -0.32 3.16
C THR A 373 15.38 -0.43 1.65
N ASN A 374 14.84 0.57 0.94
CA ASN A 374 14.83 0.61 -0.52
C ASN A 374 16.26 0.65 -1.11
N ASP A 375 17.16 1.45 -0.54
CA ASP A 375 18.59 1.47 -0.95
C ASP A 375 19.24 0.10 -0.73
N THR A 376 18.95 -0.54 0.39
CA THR A 376 19.45 -1.89 0.71
C THR A 376 18.92 -2.93 -0.30
N ILE A 377 17.64 -2.90 -0.63
CA ILE A 377 17.03 -3.80 -1.62
C ILE A 377 17.69 -3.62 -2.99
N LEU A 378 17.79 -2.39 -3.46
CA LEU A 378 18.35 -2.08 -4.79
C LEU A 378 19.84 -2.38 -4.90
N SER A 379 20.59 -2.25 -3.79
CA SER A 379 22.04 -2.53 -3.76
C SER A 379 22.37 -4.02 -3.57
N SER A 380 21.39 -4.86 -3.24
CA SER A 380 21.59 -6.31 -3.03
C SER A 380 21.69 -7.10 -4.33
N ALA A 381 21.44 -6.48 -5.49
CA ALA A 381 21.49 -7.16 -6.79
C ALA A 381 22.33 -6.40 -7.82
N PRO A 382 22.92 -7.11 -8.80
CA PRO A 382 23.61 -6.51 -9.92
C PRO A 382 22.71 -5.57 -10.75
N ASP A 383 23.29 -4.56 -11.40
CA ASP A 383 22.57 -3.57 -12.24
C ASP A 383 21.63 -4.22 -13.28
N LYS A 384 21.95 -5.43 -13.77
CA LYS A 384 21.13 -6.18 -14.74
C LYS A 384 19.81 -6.68 -14.13
N GLU A 385 19.79 -6.97 -12.84
CA GLU A 385 18.65 -7.56 -12.12
C GLU A 385 17.83 -6.52 -11.35
N ALA A 386 18.25 -5.25 -11.34
CA ALA A 386 17.58 -4.18 -10.63
C ALA A 386 16.07 -4.05 -10.97
N GLY A 387 15.63 -4.49 -12.15
CA GLY A 387 14.23 -4.53 -12.53
C GLY A 387 13.43 -5.60 -11.81
N SER A 388 13.98 -6.81 -11.74
CA SER A 388 13.37 -7.95 -11.03
C SER A 388 13.28 -7.65 -9.53
N VAL A 389 14.36 -7.15 -8.95
CA VAL A 389 14.44 -6.77 -7.54
C VAL A 389 13.44 -5.66 -7.18
N SER A 390 13.30 -4.63 -8.03
CA SER A 390 12.27 -3.60 -7.82
C SER A 390 10.86 -4.19 -7.88
N ALA A 391 10.57 -5.08 -8.82
CA ALA A 391 9.25 -5.71 -8.93
C ALA A 391 8.90 -6.58 -7.70
N ILE A 392 9.89 -7.28 -7.12
CA ILE A 392 9.71 -8.04 -5.88
C ILE A 392 9.41 -7.10 -4.72
N SER A 393 10.18 -6.01 -4.61
CA SER A 393 9.99 -5.01 -3.56
C SER A 393 8.61 -4.36 -3.64
N GLU A 394 8.18 -3.95 -4.84
CA GLU A 394 6.85 -3.39 -5.06
C GLU A 394 5.73 -4.40 -4.78
N THR A 395 5.90 -5.66 -5.15
CA THR A 395 4.93 -6.71 -4.83
C THR A 395 4.81 -6.92 -3.33
N ALA A 396 5.94 -6.93 -2.60
CA ALA A 396 5.93 -7.05 -1.15
C ALA A 396 5.30 -5.81 -0.46
N TYR A 397 5.53 -4.64 -1.03
CA TYR A 397 4.96 -3.38 -0.57
C TYR A 397 3.43 -3.41 -0.71
N GLU A 398 2.90 -3.68 -1.90
CA GLU A 398 1.46 -3.75 -2.15
C GLU A 398 0.77 -4.89 -1.39
N LEU A 399 1.43 -6.04 -1.28
CA LEU A 399 0.95 -7.15 -0.45
C LEU A 399 0.90 -6.75 1.03
N GLY A 400 1.90 -5.99 1.50
CA GLY A 400 1.89 -5.40 2.83
C GLY A 400 0.66 -4.52 3.06
N GLY A 401 0.32 -3.65 2.10
CA GLY A 401 -0.88 -2.81 2.15
C GLY A 401 -2.17 -3.61 2.23
N ALA A 402 -2.35 -4.59 1.34
CA ALA A 402 -3.52 -5.46 1.35
C ALA A 402 -3.66 -6.25 2.66
N LEU A 403 -2.55 -6.78 3.20
CA LEU A 403 -2.54 -7.42 4.51
C LEU A 403 -2.81 -6.41 5.64
N GLY A 404 -2.36 -5.15 5.50
CA GLY A 404 -2.62 -4.08 6.46
C GLY A 404 -4.09 -3.84 6.68
N THR A 405 -4.85 -3.62 5.62
CA THR A 405 -6.31 -3.49 5.72
C THR A 405 -6.96 -4.80 6.17
N ALA A 406 -6.57 -5.94 5.60
CA ALA A 406 -7.18 -7.23 5.95
C ALA A 406 -6.99 -7.57 7.43
N VAL A 407 -5.77 -7.43 7.96
CA VAL A 407 -5.43 -7.84 9.33
C VAL A 407 -5.76 -6.75 10.34
N LEU A 408 -5.24 -5.53 10.16
CA LEU A 408 -5.51 -4.43 11.10
C LEU A 408 -6.97 -4.00 11.03
N GLY A 409 -7.52 -3.87 9.80
CA GLY A 409 -8.93 -3.57 9.59
C GLY A 409 -9.83 -4.65 10.18
N GLY A 410 -9.55 -5.93 9.89
CA GLY A 410 -10.32 -7.07 10.40
C GLY A 410 -10.30 -7.16 11.92
N VAL A 411 -9.11 -7.08 12.55
CA VAL A 411 -8.97 -7.10 14.01
C VAL A 411 -9.69 -5.90 14.65
N GLY A 412 -9.54 -4.70 14.08
CA GLY A 412 -10.20 -3.52 14.60
C GLY A 412 -11.73 -3.59 14.45
N MET A 413 -12.25 -4.07 13.31
CA MET A 413 -13.68 -4.26 13.11
C MET A 413 -14.27 -5.34 14.03
N LEU A 414 -13.53 -6.42 14.27
CA LEU A 414 -13.92 -7.44 15.25
C LEU A 414 -13.99 -6.85 16.67
N ALA A 415 -12.96 -6.09 17.08
CA ALA A 415 -12.93 -5.44 18.37
C ALA A 415 -14.06 -4.40 18.52
N TYR A 416 -14.37 -3.65 17.45
CA TYR A 416 -15.52 -2.74 17.39
C TYR A 416 -16.84 -3.47 17.65
N ARG A 417 -17.09 -4.57 16.92
CA ARG A 417 -18.31 -5.39 17.08
C ARG A 417 -18.45 -5.94 18.49
N LEU A 418 -17.39 -6.51 19.05
CA LEU A 418 -17.37 -7.05 20.41
C LEU A 418 -17.61 -5.96 21.48
N SER A 419 -16.97 -4.81 21.30
CA SER A 419 -17.14 -3.67 22.21
C SER A 419 -18.56 -3.13 22.15
N LEU A 420 -19.15 -2.95 20.97
CA LEU A 420 -20.52 -2.46 20.79
C LEU A 420 -21.51 -3.45 21.42
N SER A 421 -21.37 -4.76 21.15
CA SER A 421 -22.21 -5.80 21.77
C SER A 421 -22.12 -5.85 23.29
N SER A 422 -20.96 -5.55 23.88
CA SER A 422 -20.82 -5.53 25.33
C SER A 422 -21.45 -4.30 26.00
N ARG A 423 -21.65 -3.22 25.24
CA ARG A 423 -22.17 -1.93 25.73
C ARG A 423 -23.66 -1.70 25.46
N GLU A 424 -24.28 -2.55 24.63
CA GLU A 424 -25.72 -2.43 24.28
C GLU A 424 -26.66 -2.75 25.43
N ALA A 425 -26.16 -3.38 26.52
CA ALA A 425 -26.97 -3.78 27.66
C ALA A 425 -27.66 -2.58 28.31
N GLY A 426 -29.00 -2.56 28.27
CA GLY A 426 -29.84 -1.47 28.81
C GLY A 426 -30.36 -0.46 27.76
N LEU A 427 -30.00 -0.66 26.46
CA LEU A 427 -30.62 0.06 25.36
C LEU A 427 -31.60 -0.89 24.65
N GLU A 428 -32.86 -0.48 24.55
CA GLU A 428 -33.84 -1.23 23.74
C GLU A 428 -33.60 -0.90 22.26
N ILE A 429 -32.70 -1.65 21.64
CA ILE A 429 -32.35 -1.57 20.20
C ILE A 429 -32.88 -2.85 19.55
N SER A 430 -33.54 -2.73 18.39
CA SER A 430 -33.94 -3.93 17.66
C SER A 430 -32.72 -4.69 17.12
N ASP A 431 -32.77 -6.02 17.09
CA ASP A 431 -31.67 -6.86 16.59
C ASP A 431 -31.23 -6.43 15.19
N GLN A 432 -32.16 -6.04 14.33
CA GLN A 432 -31.87 -5.62 12.96
C GLN A 432 -31.04 -4.32 12.92
N VAL A 433 -31.42 -3.32 13.70
CA VAL A 433 -30.69 -2.03 13.81
C VAL A 433 -29.31 -2.24 14.40
N LEU A 434 -29.21 -3.12 15.41
CA LEU A 434 -27.94 -3.44 16.04
C LEU A 434 -26.98 -4.17 15.10
N GLU A 435 -27.48 -5.16 14.36
CA GLU A 435 -26.66 -5.88 13.38
C GLU A 435 -26.19 -4.98 12.23
N GLU A 436 -26.99 -4.01 11.80
CA GLU A 436 -26.59 -2.99 10.85
C GLU A 436 -25.51 -2.06 11.45
N ALA A 437 -25.69 -1.59 12.68
CA ALA A 437 -24.73 -0.75 13.38
C ALA A 437 -23.37 -1.45 13.61
N LYS A 438 -23.37 -2.76 13.79
CA LYS A 438 -22.16 -3.58 13.95
C LYS A 438 -21.34 -3.72 12.66
N GLN A 439 -21.89 -3.38 11.48
CA GLN A 439 -21.15 -3.53 10.22
C GLN A 439 -20.03 -2.49 10.09
N THR A 440 -20.35 -1.23 10.22
CA THR A 440 -19.37 -0.12 10.13
C THR A 440 -19.75 1.03 11.03
N ILE A 441 -18.78 1.88 11.38
CA ILE A 441 -19.10 3.12 12.15
C ILE A 441 -19.97 4.07 11.32
N GLY A 442 -19.87 4.03 9.97
CA GLY A 442 -20.73 4.84 9.10
C GLY A 442 -22.19 4.39 9.16
N SER A 443 -22.47 3.08 9.09
CA SER A 443 -23.83 2.54 9.23
C SER A 443 -24.37 2.64 10.66
N ALA A 444 -23.51 2.70 11.67
CA ALA A 444 -23.93 2.90 13.06
C ALA A 444 -24.61 4.26 13.29
N SER A 445 -24.55 5.21 12.36
CA SER A 445 -25.34 6.46 12.43
C SER A 445 -26.84 6.23 12.55
N ILE A 446 -27.36 5.08 12.12
CA ILE A 446 -28.75 4.64 12.29
C ILE A 446 -29.18 4.62 13.78
N LEU A 447 -28.24 4.41 14.70
CA LEU A 447 -28.50 4.44 16.15
C LEU A 447 -28.88 5.84 16.67
N ALA A 448 -28.47 6.89 15.96
CA ALA A 448 -28.79 8.28 16.28
C ALA A 448 -30.19 8.69 15.78
N GLU A 449 -30.87 7.88 14.98
CA GLU A 449 -32.20 8.17 14.46
C GLU A 449 -33.28 7.96 15.52
N PRO A 450 -34.26 8.86 15.61
CA PRO A 450 -35.38 8.71 16.54
C PRO A 450 -36.17 7.42 16.29
N GLY A 451 -36.39 6.65 17.35
CA GLY A 451 -37.15 5.39 17.27
C GLY A 451 -36.32 4.11 17.11
N ASN A 452 -35.04 4.20 16.81
CA ASN A 452 -34.16 3.05 16.67
C ASN A 452 -33.52 2.60 18.02
N SER A 453 -33.56 3.45 19.02
CA SER A 453 -33.12 3.13 20.39
C SER A 453 -33.88 3.96 21.43
N THR A 454 -33.91 3.49 22.68
CA THR A 454 -34.52 4.25 23.79
C THR A 454 -33.80 5.57 24.09
N ASN A 455 -32.49 5.63 23.79
CA ASN A 455 -31.67 6.83 23.95
C ASN A 455 -30.70 6.96 22.77
N PRO A 456 -31.09 7.64 21.65
CA PRO A 456 -30.26 7.76 20.46
C PRO A 456 -28.87 8.38 20.70
N ASP A 457 -28.80 9.43 21.54
CA ASP A 457 -27.54 10.11 21.83
C ASP A 457 -26.55 9.19 22.57
N LEU A 458 -27.07 8.43 23.55
CA LEU A 458 -26.26 7.44 24.26
C LEU A 458 -25.82 6.30 23.33
N ALA A 459 -26.73 5.74 22.54
CA ALA A 459 -26.42 4.65 21.59
C ALA A 459 -25.34 5.08 20.61
N TRP A 460 -25.44 6.28 20.06
CA TRP A 460 -24.43 6.84 19.17
C TRP A 460 -23.08 7.07 19.86
N SER A 461 -23.09 7.60 21.09
CA SER A 461 -21.86 7.80 21.86
C SER A 461 -21.15 6.48 22.18
N LEU A 462 -21.89 5.40 22.43
CA LEU A 462 -21.35 4.06 22.65
C LEU A 462 -20.77 3.46 21.37
N ALA A 463 -21.41 3.69 20.21
CA ALA A 463 -20.85 3.28 18.92
C ALA A 463 -19.51 3.97 18.62
N LYS A 464 -19.41 5.28 18.86
CA LYS A 464 -18.15 6.03 18.74
C LYS A 464 -17.06 5.49 19.66
N ALA A 465 -17.39 5.24 20.93
CA ALA A 465 -16.45 4.67 21.89
C ALA A 465 -15.99 3.27 21.47
N SER A 466 -16.91 2.45 20.97
CA SER A 466 -16.60 1.11 20.48
C SER A 466 -15.69 1.15 19.24
N PHE A 467 -15.86 2.13 18.36
CA PHE A 467 -14.97 2.32 17.21
C PHE A 467 -13.55 2.70 17.66
N VAL A 468 -13.42 3.55 18.67
CA VAL A 468 -12.11 3.89 19.26
C VAL A 468 -11.45 2.65 19.85
N ASP A 469 -12.19 1.74 20.51
CA ASP A 469 -11.65 0.47 20.99
C ASP A 469 -11.14 -0.41 19.82
N GLY A 470 -11.90 -0.44 18.72
CA GLY A 470 -11.48 -1.14 17.50
C GLY A 470 -10.20 -0.56 16.90
N GLN A 471 -10.14 0.76 16.75
CA GLN A 471 -8.93 1.45 16.30
C GLN A 471 -7.74 1.16 17.23
N ASN A 472 -7.95 1.18 18.54
CA ASN A 472 -6.92 0.90 19.52
C ASN A 472 -6.37 -0.53 19.39
N ALA A 473 -7.23 -1.52 19.19
CA ALA A 473 -6.80 -2.91 18.95
C ALA A 473 -5.92 -3.02 17.70
N ALA A 474 -6.30 -2.37 16.61
CA ALA A 474 -5.50 -2.31 15.38
C ALA A 474 -4.14 -1.64 15.62
N MET A 475 -4.11 -0.53 16.36
CA MET A 475 -2.87 0.21 16.63
C MET A 475 -1.92 -0.53 17.57
N TYR A 476 -2.42 -1.31 18.54
CA TYR A 476 -1.58 -2.21 19.34
C TYR A 476 -0.89 -3.24 18.43
N LEU A 477 -1.65 -3.88 17.54
CA LEU A 477 -1.08 -4.87 16.61
C LEU A 477 -0.07 -4.23 15.65
N ALA A 478 -0.35 -3.04 15.12
CA ALA A 478 0.56 -2.27 14.29
C ALA A 478 1.87 -1.93 15.02
N GLY A 479 1.78 -1.52 16.28
CA GLY A 479 2.95 -1.23 17.12
C GLY A 479 3.80 -2.48 17.38
N ILE A 480 3.17 -3.62 17.64
CA ILE A 480 3.87 -4.91 17.80
C ILE A 480 4.56 -5.29 16.48
N ALA A 481 3.89 -5.14 15.34
CA ALA A 481 4.47 -5.43 14.03
C ALA A 481 5.68 -4.52 13.73
N ALA A 482 5.58 -3.22 14.02
CA ALA A 482 6.71 -2.28 13.88
C ALA A 482 7.90 -2.67 14.78
N PHE A 483 7.64 -3.07 16.01
CA PHE A 483 8.69 -3.50 16.92
C PHE A 483 9.35 -4.81 16.46
N ALA A 484 8.56 -5.77 15.96
CA ALA A 484 9.09 -7.00 15.36
C ALA A 484 9.96 -6.70 14.12
N ALA A 485 9.52 -5.76 13.26
CA ALA A 485 10.30 -5.30 12.12
C ALA A 485 11.62 -4.63 12.55
N ALA A 486 11.64 -3.88 13.66
CA ALA A 486 12.87 -3.32 14.21
C ALA A 486 13.87 -4.41 14.63
N ILE A 487 13.40 -5.50 15.23
CA ILE A 487 14.23 -6.67 15.56
C ILE A 487 14.77 -7.34 14.29
N ILE A 488 13.92 -7.49 13.26
CA ILE A 488 14.34 -8.03 11.95
C ILE A 488 15.45 -7.16 11.35
N ALA A 489 15.31 -5.82 11.40
CA ALA A 489 16.35 -4.89 10.92
C ALA A 489 17.68 -5.09 11.62
N LEU A 490 17.68 -5.19 12.96
CA LEU A 490 18.89 -5.35 13.75
C LEU A 490 19.60 -6.69 13.50
N ARG A 491 18.84 -7.75 13.19
CA ARG A 491 19.38 -9.10 13.01
C ARG A 491 19.70 -9.43 11.57
N GLY A 492 18.82 -9.07 10.65
CA GLY A 492 18.86 -9.48 9.25
C GLY A 492 19.69 -8.56 8.35
N MET A 493 19.74 -7.25 8.63
CA MET A 493 20.51 -6.28 7.82
C MET A 493 21.98 -6.12 8.29
N ARG A 494 22.59 -7.17 8.82
CA ARG A 494 23.97 -7.10 9.35
C ARG A 494 25.06 -7.19 8.27
N ALA A 495 24.79 -7.79 7.13
CA ALA A 495 25.76 -8.12 6.10
C ALA A 495 26.35 -6.89 5.36
N GLU A 496 25.68 -5.73 5.38
CA GLU A 496 26.21 -4.45 4.84
C GLU A 496 27.60 -4.06 5.39
N LEU A 497 27.99 -4.63 6.51
CA LEU A 497 29.28 -4.32 7.15
C LEU A 497 30.47 -4.95 6.39
N HIS A 498 30.30 -6.12 5.81
CA HIS A 498 31.39 -6.78 5.10
C HIS A 498 31.72 -6.10 3.77
N LEU A 499 30.74 -5.65 3.02
CA LEU A 499 30.94 -4.96 1.74
C LEU A 499 31.59 -3.58 1.92
N LYS A 500 31.11 -2.76 2.88
CA LYS A 500 31.74 -1.45 3.18
C LYS A 500 33.11 -1.56 3.83
N LEU A 501 33.41 -2.66 4.53
CA LEU A 501 34.75 -2.93 5.07
C LEU A 501 35.71 -3.42 3.98
N GLN A 502 35.25 -4.22 3.02
CA GLN A 502 36.06 -4.63 1.88
C GLN A 502 36.41 -3.45 0.97
N ASP A 503 35.46 -2.54 0.72
CA ASP A 503 35.69 -1.30 -0.03
C ASP A 503 36.65 -0.34 0.70
N LYS A 504 36.56 -0.22 2.04
CA LYS A 504 37.47 0.61 2.84
C LYS A 504 38.87 0.01 3.03
N LEU A 505 38.99 -1.31 2.98
CA LEU A 505 40.26 -2.01 3.13
C LEU A 505 40.99 -2.18 1.81
N GLY A 506 40.42 -1.71 0.67
CA GLY A 506 41.06 -1.81 -0.64
C GLY A 506 41.31 -3.26 -1.09
N ALA A 507 40.58 -4.22 -0.54
CA ALA A 507 40.69 -5.62 -0.93
C ALA A 507 40.17 -5.76 -2.36
N LYS A 508 41.08 -5.87 -3.33
CA LYS A 508 40.76 -6.31 -4.71
C LYS A 508 39.96 -7.61 -4.63
N PRO A 509 38.93 -7.77 -5.49
CA PRO A 509 38.27 -9.07 -5.62
C PRO A 509 39.32 -10.14 -5.92
N PRO A 510 39.14 -11.39 -5.48
CA PRO A 510 40.07 -12.47 -5.80
C PRO A 510 40.25 -12.49 -7.31
N GLN A 511 41.50 -12.28 -7.78
CA GLN A 511 41.84 -12.51 -9.16
C GLN A 511 41.58 -14.01 -9.40
N GLU A 512 40.65 -14.33 -10.30
CA GLU A 512 40.61 -15.66 -10.91
C GLU A 512 42.01 -15.99 -11.38
N SER A 513 42.60 -16.99 -10.79
CA SER A 513 43.90 -17.53 -11.22
C SER A 513 43.78 -17.99 -12.66
N PRO A 514 44.56 -17.46 -13.59
CA PRO A 514 44.65 -18.02 -14.93
C PRO A 514 45.64 -19.17 -14.89
N ASP A 515 45.20 -20.35 -14.48
CA ASP A 515 45.92 -21.59 -14.71
C ASP A 515 45.00 -22.78 -14.43
N LEU A 516 44.47 -23.31 -15.51
CA LEU A 516 44.41 -24.74 -15.78
C LEU A 516 43.83 -24.91 -17.20
N GLN A 517 44.77 -25.13 -18.09
CA GLN A 517 44.54 -25.60 -19.47
C GLN A 517 43.79 -26.94 -19.50
#